data_23045d6519c01d03ddd83be572aa22d0
#
_entry.id   23045d6519c01d03ddd83be572aa22d0
#
_cell.length_a   1.000
_cell.length_b   1.000
_cell.length_c   1.000
_cell.angle_alpha   90.00
_cell.angle_beta   90.00
_cell.angle_gamma   90.00
#
_symmetry.space_group_name_H-M   'P 1'
#
loop_
_entity.id
_entity.type
_entity.pdbx_description
1 polymer ?
#
loop_
_entity_poly.entity_id
_entity_poly.type
_entity_poly.pdbx_seq_one_letter_code
_entity_poly.pdbx_strand_id
1 'polypeptide(L)'
;LLPLLLGMIGMVFQLARHPKDWSITMLLFFFTGIAIVIYLNQYPYQPRERDYAYVGSFYAFAIWIGLGVLALYDAARSITQKELGMAVGATVGLGVLKYVVEWDGDHSMSYAILYMALLGGAALGVFHLLGRVLKNSVVQATLATALGLIVPAVMVADGWDDHDRSTRMPARDLASDYLESCAPNAILFTNGDNHTFPLWSAQEVQGTRTHVRVVNLGLRNTDWHAVQMR
;
A
#
# COMPACT_ATOMS: atom_id res chain seq x y z
N LEU A 1 -9.94 -4.87 4.25
CA LEU A 1 -10.94 -4.04 4.95
C LEU A 1 -10.40 -3.42 6.25
N LEU A 2 -9.70 -4.19 7.11
CA LEU A 2 -9.17 -3.70 8.40
C LEU A 2 -8.28 -2.46 8.28
N PRO A 3 -7.26 -2.39 7.38
CA PRO A 3 -6.44 -1.19 7.23
C PRO A 3 -7.24 0.05 6.80
N LEU A 4 -8.23 -0.14 5.91
CA LEU A 4 -9.09 0.96 5.47
C LEU A 4 -9.86 1.57 6.64
N LEU A 5 -10.45 0.74 7.48
CA LEU A 5 -11.22 1.19 8.64
C LEU A 5 -10.36 1.91 9.67
N LEU A 6 -9.19 1.33 9.98
CA LEU A 6 -8.23 1.97 10.88
C LEU A 6 -7.78 3.32 10.32
N GLY A 7 -7.51 3.40 9.02
CA GLY A 7 -7.15 4.65 8.36
C GLY A 7 -8.25 5.71 8.46
N MET A 8 -9.51 5.33 8.25
CA MET A 8 -10.65 6.26 8.42
C MET A 8 -10.83 6.72 9.87
N ILE A 9 -10.71 5.81 10.84
CA ILE A 9 -10.75 6.15 12.27
C ILE A 9 -9.61 7.12 12.61
N GLY A 10 -8.40 6.84 12.17
CA GLY A 10 -7.23 7.68 12.39
C GLY A 10 -7.35 9.06 11.74
N MET A 11 -7.92 9.13 10.54
CA MET A 11 -8.19 10.38 9.84
C MET A 11 -9.15 11.27 10.64
N VAL A 12 -10.26 10.71 11.13
CA VAL A 12 -11.24 11.44 11.96
C VAL A 12 -10.62 11.83 13.30
N PHE A 13 -9.87 10.94 13.92
CA PHE A 13 -9.17 11.21 15.18
C PHE A 13 -8.17 12.37 15.04
N GLN A 14 -7.35 12.37 13.99
CA GLN A 14 -6.39 13.43 13.72
C GLN A 14 -7.11 14.78 13.46
N LEU A 15 -8.19 14.76 12.67
CA LEU A 15 -8.99 15.97 12.42
C LEU A 15 -9.55 16.57 13.71
N ALA A 16 -10.06 15.72 14.61
CA ALA A 16 -10.66 16.17 15.87
C ALA A 16 -9.63 16.70 16.87
N ARG A 17 -8.42 16.13 16.91
CA ARG A 17 -7.39 16.46 17.90
C ARG A 17 -6.34 17.44 17.39
N HIS A 18 -5.94 17.32 16.13
CA HIS A 18 -4.84 18.07 15.51
C HIS A 18 -5.19 18.50 14.09
N PRO A 19 -6.12 19.47 13.90
CA PRO A 19 -6.62 19.84 12.56
C PRO A 19 -5.53 20.41 11.63
N LYS A 20 -4.48 21.03 12.17
CA LYS A 20 -3.35 21.53 11.37
C LYS A 20 -2.53 20.39 10.78
N ASP A 21 -2.19 19.39 11.59
CA ASP A 21 -1.43 18.22 11.14
C ASP A 21 -2.28 17.36 10.19
N TRP A 22 -3.60 17.27 10.47
CA TRP A 22 -4.55 16.64 9.56
C TRP A 22 -4.54 17.31 8.18
N SER A 23 -4.53 18.64 8.13
CA SER A 23 -4.50 19.36 6.84
C SER A 23 -3.24 19.03 6.04
N ILE A 24 -2.08 18.92 6.71
CA ILE A 24 -0.82 18.54 6.05
C ILE A 24 -0.91 17.12 5.48
N THR A 25 -1.35 16.16 6.29
CA THR A 25 -1.49 14.76 5.86
C THR A 25 -2.53 14.62 4.75
N MET A 26 -3.65 15.36 4.83
CA MET A 26 -4.70 15.38 3.82
C MET A 26 -4.22 15.97 2.49
N LEU A 27 -3.47 17.07 2.53
CA LEU A 27 -2.88 17.66 1.33
C LEU A 27 -1.87 16.70 0.68
N LEU A 28 -1.04 16.04 1.49
CA LEU A 28 -0.13 15.01 0.99
C LEU A 28 -0.92 13.88 0.31
N PHE A 29 -1.93 13.33 0.98
CA PHE A 29 -2.80 12.28 0.41
C PHE A 29 -3.47 12.72 -0.89
N PHE A 30 -4.07 13.92 -0.90
CA PHE A 30 -4.79 14.45 -2.05
C PHE A 30 -3.87 14.71 -3.24
N PHE A 31 -2.76 15.43 -3.04
CA PHE A 31 -1.88 15.81 -4.16
C PHE A 31 -1.06 14.65 -4.71
N THR A 32 -0.68 13.69 -3.88
CA THR A 32 0.06 12.50 -4.35
C THR A 32 -0.84 11.33 -4.76
N GLY A 33 -2.15 11.47 -4.62
CA GLY A 33 -3.15 10.47 -5.00
C GLY A 33 -4.19 11.02 -5.96
N ILE A 34 -5.27 11.58 -5.44
CA ILE A 34 -6.44 12.01 -6.23
C ILE A 34 -6.05 13.02 -7.32
N ALA A 35 -5.22 14.01 -7.00
CA ALA A 35 -4.77 14.99 -7.98
C ALA A 35 -3.95 14.34 -9.10
N ILE A 36 -3.11 13.35 -8.79
CA ILE A 36 -2.35 12.59 -9.79
C ILE A 36 -3.29 11.76 -10.68
N VAL A 37 -4.33 11.13 -10.12
CA VAL A 37 -5.35 10.40 -10.89
C VAL A 37 -6.00 11.33 -11.91
N ILE A 38 -6.42 12.52 -11.46
CA ILE A 38 -7.06 13.53 -12.33
C ILE A 38 -6.07 14.03 -13.39
N TYR A 39 -4.83 14.34 -12.99
CA TYR A 39 -3.79 14.86 -13.88
C TYR A 39 -3.40 13.86 -14.96
N LEU A 40 -3.19 12.61 -14.60
CA LEU A 40 -2.79 11.57 -15.55
C LEU A 40 -3.92 11.20 -16.50
N ASN A 41 -5.18 11.34 -16.08
CA ASN A 41 -6.39 11.03 -16.86
C ASN A 41 -6.22 9.75 -17.70
N GLN A 42 -5.82 8.66 -17.03
CA GLN A 42 -5.45 7.42 -17.71
C GLN A 42 -6.66 6.77 -18.37
N TYR A 43 -6.45 6.31 -19.59
CA TYR A 43 -7.46 5.53 -20.29
C TYR A 43 -7.64 4.15 -19.63
N PRO A 44 -8.88 3.69 -19.34
CA PRO A 44 -9.14 2.49 -18.56
C PRO A 44 -8.56 1.19 -19.12
N TYR A 45 -8.34 1.13 -20.42
CA TYR A 45 -7.81 -0.06 -21.13
C TYR A 45 -6.32 0.05 -21.45
N GLN A 46 -5.56 0.82 -20.69
CA GLN A 46 -4.11 0.83 -20.87
C GLN A 46 -3.51 -0.51 -20.42
N PRO A 47 -2.59 -1.09 -21.21
CA PRO A 47 -1.97 -2.37 -20.89
C PRO A 47 -0.98 -2.29 -19.70
N ARG A 48 -0.66 -1.09 -19.22
CA ARG A 48 0.28 -0.84 -18.14
C ARG A 48 -0.40 -0.11 -16.98
N GLU A 49 -0.42 -0.76 -15.84
CA GLU A 49 -0.78 -0.13 -14.57
C GLU A 49 0.34 0.80 -14.08
N ARG A 50 -0.05 1.88 -13.40
CA ARG A 50 0.88 2.89 -12.90
C ARG A 50 0.68 3.17 -11.42
N ASP A 51 0.44 2.14 -10.63
CA ASP A 51 0.19 2.23 -9.19
C ASP A 51 1.32 2.92 -8.43
N TYR A 52 2.56 2.81 -8.93
CA TYR A 52 3.70 3.53 -8.39
C TYR A 52 3.52 5.05 -8.38
N ALA A 53 2.66 5.61 -9.24
CA ALA A 53 2.38 7.05 -9.27
C ALA A 53 1.62 7.53 -8.02
N TYR A 54 0.92 6.61 -7.33
CA TYR A 54 0.09 6.90 -6.17
C TYR A 54 0.73 6.50 -4.84
N VAL A 55 1.96 6.02 -4.85
CA VAL A 55 2.65 5.50 -3.65
C VAL A 55 2.69 6.51 -2.49
N GLY A 56 2.79 7.80 -2.81
CA GLY A 56 2.76 8.86 -1.81
C GLY A 56 1.44 8.94 -1.04
N SER A 57 0.30 8.68 -1.69
CA SER A 57 -1.01 8.67 -1.02
C SER A 57 -1.17 7.44 -0.12
N PHE A 58 -0.67 6.28 -0.53
CA PHE A 58 -0.65 5.09 0.33
C PHE A 58 0.21 5.32 1.57
N TYR A 59 1.36 5.98 1.42
CA TYR A 59 2.20 6.36 2.55
C TYR A 59 1.46 7.31 3.52
N ALA A 60 0.79 8.34 2.99
CA ALA A 60 -0.02 9.24 3.80
C ALA A 60 -1.16 8.51 4.52
N PHE A 61 -1.82 7.57 3.83
CA PHE A 61 -2.87 6.75 4.42
C PHE A 61 -2.35 5.82 5.53
N ALA A 62 -1.13 5.30 5.39
CA ALA A 62 -0.49 4.48 6.41
C ALA A 62 -0.29 5.23 7.74
N ILE A 63 -0.06 6.56 7.70
CA ILE A 63 -0.03 7.40 8.90
C ILE A 63 -1.37 7.33 9.62
N TRP A 64 -2.48 7.43 8.90
CA TRP A 64 -3.82 7.33 9.50
C TRP A 64 -4.12 5.93 10.05
N ILE A 65 -3.61 4.86 9.42
CA ILE A 65 -3.74 3.51 9.99
C ILE A 65 -3.09 3.45 11.38
N GLY A 66 -1.87 3.98 11.52
CA GLY A 66 -1.19 4.06 12.81
C GLY A 66 -1.95 4.93 13.84
N LEU A 67 -2.46 6.08 13.41
CA LEU A 67 -3.30 6.93 14.25
C LEU A 67 -4.65 6.28 14.63
N GLY A 68 -5.17 5.38 13.78
CA GLY A 68 -6.35 4.58 14.08
C GLY A 68 -6.14 3.63 15.26
N VAL A 69 -4.98 2.99 15.33
CA VAL A 69 -4.60 2.17 16.50
C VAL A 69 -4.51 3.02 17.76
N LEU A 70 -3.89 4.19 17.67
CA LEU A 70 -3.82 5.14 18.77
C LEU A 70 -5.21 5.63 19.22
N ALA A 71 -6.10 5.90 18.27
CA ALA A 71 -7.48 6.31 18.54
C ALA A 71 -8.25 5.23 19.30
N LEU A 72 -8.11 3.96 18.90
CA LEU A 72 -8.73 2.83 19.60
C LEU A 72 -8.16 2.66 21.00
N TYR A 73 -6.86 2.82 21.18
CA TYR A 73 -6.21 2.76 22.49
C TYR A 73 -6.71 3.89 23.41
N ASP A 74 -6.81 5.12 22.90
CA ASP A 74 -7.28 6.29 23.66
C ASP A 74 -8.77 6.14 24.02
N ALA A 75 -9.59 5.69 23.08
CA ALA A 75 -10.99 5.38 23.31
C ALA A 75 -11.17 4.28 24.38
N ALA A 76 -10.40 3.21 24.31
CA ALA A 76 -10.49 2.10 25.25
C ALA A 76 -10.16 2.48 26.71
N ARG A 77 -9.38 3.54 26.92
CA ARG A 77 -9.07 4.08 28.27
C ARG A 77 -10.21 4.91 28.85
N SER A 78 -11.00 5.56 28.01
CA SER A 78 -12.10 6.44 28.43
C SER A 78 -13.46 5.75 28.45
N ILE A 79 -13.63 4.67 27.66
CA ILE A 79 -14.89 3.96 27.50
C ILE A 79 -15.22 3.10 28.74
N THR A 80 -16.47 3.16 29.19
CA THR A 80 -16.97 2.25 30.22
C THR A 80 -17.36 0.90 29.64
N GLN A 81 -17.41 -0.16 30.45
CA GLN A 81 -17.87 -1.48 30.02
C GLN A 81 -19.27 -1.46 29.41
N LYS A 82 -20.15 -0.62 29.97
CA LYS A 82 -21.51 -0.45 29.45
C LYS A 82 -21.52 0.15 28.06
N GLU A 83 -20.73 1.21 27.85
CA GLU A 83 -20.61 1.87 26.54
C GLU A 83 -19.95 0.95 25.49
N LEU A 84 -18.92 0.19 25.88
CA LEU A 84 -18.31 -0.83 25.04
C LEU A 84 -19.34 -1.88 24.62
N GLY A 85 -20.09 -2.42 25.58
CA GLY A 85 -21.15 -3.40 25.31
C GLY A 85 -22.25 -2.84 24.41
N MET A 86 -22.64 -1.59 24.60
CA MET A 86 -23.64 -0.92 23.75
C MET A 86 -23.10 -0.69 22.33
N ALA A 87 -21.84 -0.25 22.17
CA ALA A 87 -21.23 -0.02 20.85
C ALA A 87 -21.12 -1.33 20.06
N VAL A 88 -20.59 -2.39 20.69
CA VAL A 88 -20.49 -3.72 20.05
C VAL A 88 -21.88 -4.27 19.74
N GLY A 89 -22.81 -4.20 20.70
CA GLY A 89 -24.18 -4.67 20.52
C GLY A 89 -24.93 -3.95 19.40
N ALA A 90 -24.78 -2.62 19.30
CA ALA A 90 -25.37 -1.84 18.21
C ALA A 90 -24.78 -2.22 16.85
N THR A 91 -23.47 -2.40 16.75
CA THR A 91 -22.82 -2.80 15.48
C THR A 91 -23.22 -4.22 15.07
N VAL A 92 -23.29 -5.16 16.02
CA VAL A 92 -23.80 -6.52 15.76
C VAL A 92 -25.27 -6.46 15.35
N GLY A 93 -26.09 -5.67 16.04
CA GLY A 93 -27.51 -5.48 15.70
C GLY A 93 -27.70 -4.94 14.28
N LEU A 94 -26.89 -3.96 13.86
CA LEU A 94 -26.90 -3.45 12.50
C LEU A 94 -26.48 -4.52 11.47
N GLY A 95 -25.46 -5.30 11.74
CA GLY A 95 -25.02 -6.39 10.87
C GLY A 95 -26.08 -7.48 10.71
N VAL A 96 -26.75 -7.87 11.80
CA VAL A 96 -27.85 -8.83 11.77
C VAL A 96 -29.07 -8.26 11.06
N LEU A 97 -29.44 -7.00 11.35
CA LEU A 97 -30.56 -6.34 10.67
C LEU A 97 -30.33 -6.28 9.17
N LYS A 98 -29.13 -5.86 8.74
CA LYS A 98 -28.76 -5.81 7.32
C LYS A 98 -28.82 -7.21 6.69
N TYR A 99 -28.32 -8.25 7.36
CA TYR A 99 -28.40 -9.64 6.90
C TYR A 99 -29.85 -10.08 6.64
N VAL A 100 -30.75 -9.73 7.54
CA VAL A 100 -32.18 -10.09 7.39
C VAL A 100 -32.88 -9.33 6.26
N VAL A 101 -32.46 -8.09 6.01
CA VAL A 101 -33.06 -7.20 5.00
C VAL A 101 -32.49 -7.42 3.61
N GLU A 102 -31.32 -8.04 3.47
CA GLU A 102 -30.70 -8.36 2.17
C GLU A 102 -31.49 -9.45 1.44
N TRP A 103 -32.31 -9.00 0.48
CA TRP A 103 -33.21 -9.86 -0.30
C TRP A 103 -32.55 -10.47 -1.54
N ASP A 104 -31.43 -9.90 -1.98
CA ASP A 104 -30.68 -10.29 -3.18
C ASP A 104 -29.72 -11.49 -2.97
N GLY A 105 -29.59 -11.98 -1.74
CA GLY A 105 -28.72 -13.08 -1.38
C GLY A 105 -27.22 -12.72 -1.27
N ASP A 106 -26.82 -11.47 -1.54
CA ASP A 106 -25.46 -10.97 -1.29
C ASP A 106 -25.33 -10.43 0.13
N HIS A 107 -24.83 -11.24 1.04
CA HIS A 107 -24.61 -10.88 2.44
C HIS A 107 -23.20 -10.34 2.74
N SER A 108 -22.44 -9.96 1.72
CA SER A 108 -21.04 -9.50 1.85
C SER A 108 -20.91 -8.30 2.80
N MET A 109 -21.82 -7.33 2.69
CA MET A 109 -21.84 -6.15 3.55
C MET A 109 -22.19 -6.50 5.00
N SER A 110 -23.15 -7.40 5.23
CA SER A 110 -23.52 -7.85 6.56
C SER A 110 -22.39 -8.58 7.26
N TYR A 111 -21.70 -9.48 6.55
CA TYR A 111 -20.50 -10.14 7.08
C TYR A 111 -19.39 -9.13 7.37
N ALA A 112 -19.18 -8.13 6.52
CA ALA A 112 -18.20 -7.08 6.77
C ALA A 112 -18.50 -6.32 8.07
N ILE A 113 -19.77 -5.93 8.31
CA ILE A 113 -20.19 -5.25 9.54
C ILE A 113 -19.99 -6.13 10.77
N LEU A 114 -20.38 -7.40 10.70
CA LEU A 114 -20.21 -8.35 11.81
C LEU A 114 -18.74 -8.62 12.10
N TYR A 115 -17.92 -8.75 11.06
CA TYR A 115 -16.48 -8.91 11.21
C TYR A 115 -15.83 -7.67 11.84
N MET A 116 -16.28 -6.47 11.45
CA MET A 116 -15.83 -5.23 12.09
C MET A 116 -16.24 -5.12 13.55
N ALA A 117 -17.47 -5.53 13.90
CA ALA A 117 -17.92 -5.58 15.27
C ALA A 117 -17.06 -6.52 16.13
N LEU A 118 -16.73 -7.69 15.56
CA LEU A 118 -15.88 -8.68 16.23
C LEU A 118 -14.45 -8.14 16.44
N LEU A 119 -13.79 -7.67 15.37
CA LEU A 119 -12.40 -7.20 15.45
C LEU A 119 -12.28 -5.90 16.26
N GLY A 120 -13.17 -4.94 16.01
CA GLY A 120 -13.19 -3.68 16.75
C GLY A 120 -13.51 -3.88 18.23
N GLY A 121 -14.51 -4.72 18.54
CA GLY A 121 -14.86 -5.10 19.89
C GLY A 121 -13.74 -5.84 20.61
N ALA A 122 -13.08 -6.78 19.94
CA ALA A 122 -11.92 -7.50 20.47
C ALA A 122 -10.75 -6.55 20.76
N ALA A 123 -10.41 -5.65 19.82
CA ALA A 123 -9.34 -4.67 19.99
C ALA A 123 -9.62 -3.71 21.16
N LEU A 124 -10.82 -3.13 21.21
CA LEU A 124 -11.23 -2.27 22.31
C LEU A 124 -11.25 -3.02 23.66
N GLY A 125 -11.72 -4.28 23.67
CA GLY A 125 -11.72 -5.14 24.85
C GLY A 125 -10.32 -5.44 25.37
N VAL A 126 -9.39 -5.78 24.45
CA VAL A 126 -7.98 -6.03 24.80
C VAL A 126 -7.33 -4.77 25.36
N PHE A 127 -7.49 -3.62 24.70
CA PHE A 127 -6.92 -2.35 25.19
C PHE A 127 -7.54 -1.92 26.53
N HIS A 128 -8.84 -2.12 26.72
CA HIS A 128 -9.52 -1.85 27.98
C HIS A 128 -8.99 -2.74 29.11
N LEU A 129 -8.77 -4.03 28.83
CA LEU A 129 -8.20 -4.98 29.80
C LEU A 129 -6.75 -4.61 30.13
N LEU A 130 -5.93 -4.29 29.14
CA LEU A 130 -4.56 -3.80 29.35
C LEU A 130 -4.54 -2.57 30.24
N GLY A 131 -5.46 -1.62 30.02
CA GLY A 131 -5.59 -0.41 30.85
C GLY A 131 -5.95 -0.69 32.30
N ARG A 132 -6.67 -1.79 32.57
CA ARG A 132 -7.05 -2.20 33.95
C ARG A 132 -5.94 -2.99 34.65
N VAL A 133 -5.27 -3.88 33.94
CA VAL A 133 -4.27 -4.79 34.52
C VAL A 133 -2.93 -4.10 34.72
N LEU A 134 -2.52 -3.29 33.74
CA LEU A 134 -1.23 -2.63 33.73
C LEU A 134 -1.36 -1.20 34.27
N LYS A 135 -0.64 -0.89 35.36
CA LYS A 135 -0.61 0.45 35.91
C LYS A 135 0.38 1.39 35.23
N ASN A 136 1.38 0.84 34.56
CA ASN A 136 2.42 1.62 33.90
C ASN A 136 1.97 2.02 32.47
N SER A 137 1.82 3.32 32.24
CA SER A 137 1.37 3.87 30.95
C SER A 137 2.33 3.60 29.80
N VAL A 138 3.64 3.52 30.06
CA VAL A 138 4.64 3.21 29.04
C VAL A 138 4.48 1.76 28.56
N VAL A 139 4.31 0.83 29.51
CA VAL A 139 4.07 -0.59 29.17
C VAL A 139 2.77 -0.76 28.39
N GLN A 140 1.70 -0.07 28.80
CA GLN A 140 0.44 -0.08 28.05
C GLN A 140 0.63 0.41 26.60
N ALA A 141 1.29 1.56 26.41
CA ALA A 141 1.55 2.13 25.08
C ALA A 141 2.43 1.21 24.23
N THR A 142 3.47 0.61 24.81
CA THR A 142 4.35 -0.34 24.09
C THR A 142 3.58 -1.56 23.62
N LEU A 143 2.73 -2.13 24.49
CA LEU A 143 1.90 -3.29 24.10
C LEU A 143 0.83 -2.93 23.06
N ALA A 144 0.20 -1.74 23.18
CA ALA A 144 -0.73 -1.26 22.18
C ALA A 144 -0.06 -1.10 20.81
N THR A 145 1.16 -0.55 20.79
CA THR A 145 1.97 -0.44 19.58
C THR A 145 2.33 -1.81 19.01
N ALA A 146 2.77 -2.75 19.85
CA ALA A 146 3.09 -4.12 19.43
C ALA A 146 1.87 -4.83 18.83
N LEU A 147 0.67 -4.66 19.43
CA LEU A 147 -0.57 -5.18 18.86
C LEU A 147 -0.93 -4.50 17.54
N GLY A 148 -0.68 -3.19 17.42
CA GLY A 148 -0.87 -2.45 16.17
C GLY A 148 0.01 -2.96 15.04
N LEU A 149 1.22 -3.46 15.32
CA LEU A 149 2.13 -4.05 14.34
C LEU A 149 1.62 -5.37 13.74
N ILE A 150 0.59 -5.99 14.34
CA ILE A 150 -0.08 -7.15 13.73
C ILE A 150 -0.67 -6.77 12.36
N VAL A 151 -1.18 -5.55 12.19
CA VAL A 151 -1.77 -5.09 10.93
C VAL A 151 -0.76 -5.15 9.77
N PRO A 152 0.39 -4.46 9.83
CA PRO A 152 1.38 -4.56 8.77
C PRO A 152 1.99 -5.96 8.66
N ALA A 153 2.11 -6.71 9.75
CA ALA A 153 2.61 -8.08 9.71
C ALA A 153 1.68 -9.00 8.89
N VAL A 154 0.37 -8.90 9.09
CA VAL A 154 -0.62 -9.64 8.30
C VAL A 154 -0.59 -9.20 6.84
N MET A 155 -0.50 -7.89 6.55
CA MET A 155 -0.39 -7.38 5.18
C MET A 155 0.86 -7.88 4.47
N VAL A 156 1.99 -7.93 5.16
CA VAL A 156 3.26 -8.47 4.62
C VAL A 156 3.12 -9.98 4.36
N ALA A 157 2.56 -10.73 5.31
CA ALA A 157 2.41 -12.18 5.16
C ALA A 157 1.46 -12.55 4.01
N ASP A 158 0.38 -11.79 3.83
CA ASP A 158 -0.61 -11.99 2.77
C ASP A 158 -0.07 -11.61 1.38
N GLY A 159 0.67 -10.49 1.32
CA GLY A 159 1.18 -9.95 0.05
C GLY A 159 2.62 -10.38 -0.29
N TRP A 160 3.28 -11.21 0.52
CA TRP A 160 4.71 -11.52 0.31
C TRP A 160 4.98 -12.20 -1.03
N ASP A 161 4.17 -13.19 -1.38
CA ASP A 161 4.33 -13.95 -2.63
C ASP A 161 4.21 -13.06 -3.86
N ASP A 162 3.29 -12.11 -3.85
CA ASP A 162 3.10 -11.16 -4.95
C ASP A 162 4.25 -10.15 -5.07
N HIS A 163 4.93 -9.84 -3.97
CA HIS A 163 6.00 -8.84 -3.91
C HIS A 163 7.40 -9.44 -3.93
N ASP A 164 7.55 -10.74 -3.69
CA ASP A 164 8.86 -11.40 -3.79
C ASP A 164 9.28 -11.53 -5.25
N ARG A 165 10.30 -10.76 -5.61
CA ARG A 165 10.91 -10.72 -6.94
C ARG A 165 12.28 -11.41 -6.99
N SER A 166 12.68 -12.08 -5.93
CA SER A 166 14.03 -12.65 -5.78
C SER A 166 14.40 -13.64 -6.89
N THR A 167 13.41 -14.36 -7.42
CA THR A 167 13.58 -15.36 -8.50
C THR A 167 13.07 -14.90 -9.86
N ARG A 168 12.46 -13.71 -9.93
CA ARG A 168 11.84 -13.21 -11.16
C ARG A 168 12.85 -12.38 -11.94
N MET A 169 13.42 -12.96 -12.99
CA MET A 169 14.45 -12.33 -13.83
C MET A 169 14.02 -12.10 -15.30
N PRO A 170 12.74 -11.85 -15.61
CA PRO A 170 12.28 -11.81 -17.02
C PRO A 170 12.95 -10.71 -17.83
N ALA A 171 13.25 -9.57 -17.22
CA ALA A 171 13.92 -8.46 -17.90
C ALA A 171 15.36 -8.81 -18.31
N ARG A 172 16.10 -9.50 -17.41
CA ARG A 172 17.44 -9.99 -17.66
C ARG A 172 17.46 -11.06 -18.74
N ASP A 173 16.58 -12.04 -18.60
CA ASP A 173 16.56 -13.20 -19.48
C ASP A 173 16.16 -12.76 -20.91
N LEU A 174 15.13 -11.92 -21.05
CA LEU A 174 14.75 -11.33 -22.32
C LEU A 174 15.88 -10.50 -22.95
N ALA A 175 16.58 -9.71 -22.15
CA ALA A 175 17.72 -8.92 -22.64
C ALA A 175 18.87 -9.81 -23.15
N SER A 176 19.16 -10.88 -22.41
CA SER A 176 20.15 -11.86 -22.83
C SER A 176 19.77 -12.54 -24.14
N ASP A 177 18.51 -12.94 -24.29
CA ASP A 177 17.99 -13.57 -25.51
C ASP A 177 18.10 -12.63 -26.74
N TYR A 178 17.77 -11.35 -26.57
CA TYR A 178 17.95 -10.35 -27.63
C TYR A 178 19.41 -10.19 -28.01
N LEU A 179 20.31 -10.04 -27.04
CA LEU A 179 21.73 -9.86 -27.30
C LEU A 179 22.36 -11.11 -27.97
N GLU A 180 21.99 -12.31 -27.47
CA GLU A 180 22.50 -13.57 -28.03
C GLU A 180 21.98 -13.83 -29.44
N SER A 181 20.80 -13.33 -29.80
CA SER A 181 20.27 -13.45 -31.19
C SER A 181 20.93 -12.51 -32.19
N CYS A 182 21.70 -11.51 -31.72
CA CYS A 182 22.39 -10.58 -32.61
C CYS A 182 23.65 -11.16 -33.22
N ALA A 183 23.97 -10.78 -34.47
CA ALA A 183 25.26 -11.06 -35.09
C ALA A 183 26.41 -10.35 -34.33
N PRO A 184 27.64 -10.86 -34.40
CA PRO A 184 28.80 -10.15 -33.84
C PRO A 184 28.90 -8.71 -34.40
N ASN A 185 29.15 -7.73 -33.49
CA ASN A 185 29.25 -6.31 -33.81
C ASN A 185 27.97 -5.71 -34.45
N ALA A 186 26.82 -6.32 -34.23
CA ALA A 186 25.55 -5.78 -34.68
C ALA A 186 25.19 -4.47 -33.99
N ILE A 187 24.35 -3.67 -34.64
CA ILE A 187 23.70 -2.50 -34.02
C ILE A 187 22.24 -2.86 -33.76
N LEU A 188 21.85 -2.85 -32.49
CA LEU A 188 20.49 -3.14 -32.05
C LEU A 188 19.78 -1.83 -31.72
N PHE A 189 18.76 -1.49 -32.49
CA PHE A 189 17.93 -0.33 -32.25
C PHE A 189 16.81 -0.65 -31.27
N THR A 190 16.67 0.16 -30.22
CA THR A 190 15.61 0.04 -29.23
C THR A 190 14.76 1.30 -29.18
N ASN A 191 13.50 1.16 -28.74
CA ASN A 191 12.61 2.28 -28.56
C ASN A 191 12.01 2.22 -27.16
N GLY A 192 12.38 3.21 -26.31
CA GLY A 192 11.93 3.34 -24.93
C GLY A 192 12.76 2.58 -23.90
N ASP A 193 12.51 2.90 -22.66
CA ASP A 193 13.31 2.53 -21.49
C ASP A 193 13.24 1.02 -21.19
N ASN A 194 12.04 0.45 -21.32
CA ASN A 194 11.78 -0.96 -20.96
C ASN A 194 12.57 -1.96 -21.82
N HIS A 195 12.94 -1.57 -23.02
CA HIS A 195 13.77 -2.39 -23.91
C HIS A 195 15.26 -2.08 -23.79
N THR A 196 15.60 -0.82 -23.53
CA THR A 196 16.99 -0.34 -23.52
C THR A 196 17.73 -0.68 -22.23
N PHE A 197 17.15 -0.33 -21.08
CA PHE A 197 17.84 -0.49 -19.80
C PHE A 197 18.15 -1.94 -19.41
N PRO A 198 17.28 -2.93 -19.66
CA PRO A 198 17.64 -4.31 -19.46
C PRO A 198 18.83 -4.76 -20.33
N LEU A 199 18.90 -4.32 -21.59
CA LEU A 199 20.01 -4.64 -22.48
C LEU A 199 21.33 -4.04 -22.00
N TRP A 200 21.32 -2.75 -21.61
CA TRP A 200 22.50 -2.11 -21.01
C TRP A 200 22.91 -2.78 -19.69
N SER A 201 21.96 -3.15 -18.86
CA SER A 201 22.26 -3.90 -17.62
C SER A 201 22.87 -5.27 -17.93
N ALA A 202 22.40 -5.99 -18.93
CA ALA A 202 22.98 -7.26 -19.33
C ALA A 202 24.42 -7.08 -19.88
N GLN A 203 24.69 -6.02 -20.60
CA GLN A 203 26.02 -5.71 -21.13
C GLN A 203 26.99 -5.26 -20.05
N GLU A 204 26.61 -4.25 -19.24
CA GLU A 204 27.51 -3.60 -18.30
C GLU A 204 27.72 -4.39 -17.00
N VAL A 205 26.67 -5.08 -16.53
CA VAL A 205 26.73 -5.82 -15.25
C VAL A 205 27.09 -7.29 -15.45
N GLN A 206 26.57 -7.91 -16.52
CA GLN A 206 26.77 -9.36 -16.77
C GLN A 206 27.83 -9.64 -17.83
N GLY A 207 28.26 -8.63 -18.57
CA GLY A 207 29.24 -8.78 -19.63
C GLY A 207 28.70 -9.50 -20.87
N THR A 208 27.36 -9.57 -21.04
CA THR A 208 26.72 -10.30 -22.14
C THR A 208 26.87 -9.52 -23.43
N ARG A 209 27.58 -10.11 -24.45
CA ARG A 209 27.65 -9.58 -25.80
C ARG A 209 28.00 -8.08 -25.91
N THR A 210 28.96 -7.61 -25.14
CA THR A 210 29.39 -6.19 -25.04
C THR A 210 29.82 -5.56 -26.40
N HIS A 211 30.10 -6.39 -27.39
CA HIS A 211 30.43 -5.96 -28.77
C HIS A 211 29.19 -5.59 -29.60
N VAL A 212 27.98 -5.88 -29.11
CA VAL A 212 26.72 -5.42 -29.75
C VAL A 212 26.43 -4.00 -29.31
N ARG A 213 26.18 -3.09 -30.25
CA ARG A 213 25.87 -1.70 -29.90
C ARG A 213 24.36 -1.49 -29.73
N VAL A 214 23.90 -1.17 -28.54
CA VAL A 214 22.51 -0.87 -28.25
C VAL A 214 22.24 0.61 -28.39
N VAL A 215 21.44 1.01 -29.39
CA VAL A 215 21.13 2.41 -29.71
C VAL A 215 19.66 2.70 -29.35
N ASN A 216 19.42 3.57 -28.38
CA ASN A 216 18.07 4.01 -28.06
C ASN A 216 17.64 5.14 -29.01
N LEU A 217 16.57 4.91 -29.76
CA LEU A 217 16.05 5.88 -30.74
C LEU A 217 15.53 7.17 -30.08
N GLY A 218 15.01 7.08 -28.86
CA GLY A 218 14.56 8.24 -28.09
C GLY A 218 15.71 9.15 -27.60
N LEU A 219 16.90 8.57 -27.38
CA LEU A 219 18.08 9.27 -26.87
C LEU A 219 19.04 9.73 -27.99
N ARG A 220 18.81 9.36 -29.25
CA ARG A 220 19.71 9.64 -30.36
C ARG A 220 20.04 11.11 -30.57
N ASN A 221 19.18 12.02 -30.13
CA ASN A 221 19.35 13.48 -30.24
C ASN A 221 20.09 14.10 -29.04
N THR A 222 20.57 13.28 -28.11
CA THR A 222 21.34 13.76 -26.96
C THR A 222 22.83 13.61 -27.22
N ASP A 223 23.60 14.67 -26.96
CA ASP A 223 25.05 14.70 -27.23
C ASP A 223 25.80 13.58 -26.49
N TRP A 224 25.45 13.34 -25.23
CA TRP A 224 26.10 12.29 -24.43
C TRP A 224 25.90 10.91 -25.01
N HIS A 225 24.69 10.59 -25.50
CA HIS A 225 24.42 9.27 -26.11
C HIS A 225 25.16 9.12 -27.44
N ALA A 226 25.21 10.17 -28.26
CA ALA A 226 25.95 10.16 -29.52
C ALA A 226 27.46 9.97 -29.28
N VAL A 227 28.02 10.57 -28.22
CA VAL A 227 29.44 10.38 -27.86
C VAL A 227 29.71 8.96 -27.37
N GLN A 228 28.79 8.36 -26.61
CA GLN A 228 28.90 7.01 -26.10
C GLN A 228 28.84 5.94 -27.20
N MET A 229 28.23 6.27 -28.36
CA MET A 229 28.11 5.39 -29.48
C MET A 229 29.36 5.39 -30.42
N ARG A 230 30.31 6.28 -30.19
CA ARG A 230 31.60 6.34 -30.93
C ARG A 230 32.58 5.30 -30.43
#